data_37634795ce0ac4d29d923b76ce379608
#
_entry.id   37634795ce0ac4d29d923b76ce379608
#
_cell.length_a   1.000
_cell.length_b   1.000
_cell.length_c   1.000
_cell.angle_alpha   90.00
_cell.angle_beta   90.00
_cell.angle_gamma   90.00
#
_symmetry.space_group_name_H-M   'P 1'
#
loop_
_entity.id
_entity.type
_entity.pdbx_description
1 polymer ?
#
loop_
_entity_poly.entity_id
_entity_poly.type
_entity_poly.pdbx_seq_one_letter_code
_entity_poly.pdbx_strand_id
1 'polypeptide(L)'
;MAFPKRHDLLVARVVIGAVLLTWAVLTGLDLVLAMVDELRSVGDGGYDFIKAVNYVAHTAPRRAYMMFPTAAVIGSLMGLGQLAASSELTALRALGISRQRLSLSVALPLLLLTGLMMVNAETVGPWAQRSADMMKSAARSNDMIVAQYSGLWAREGDTFLNAQAGREREEGGERWLELEDVRLFEFDDSGRLSSIAHARVAEHRSSGWLQIGRAHV
;
A
#
# COMPACT_ATOMS: atom_id res chain seq x y z
N MET A 1 31.33 13.42 -27.58
CA MET A 1 31.46 14.21 -26.36
C MET A 1 31.54 13.27 -25.17
N ALA A 2 32.63 13.27 -24.43
CA ALA A 2 32.80 12.36 -23.28
C ALA A 2 31.88 12.85 -22.12
N PHE A 3 30.95 12.01 -21.70
CA PHE A 3 30.10 12.17 -20.52
C PHE A 3 30.52 11.08 -19.49
N PRO A 4 30.61 11.31 -18.18
CA PRO A 4 30.44 12.59 -17.44
C PRO A 4 31.78 13.30 -17.19
N LYS A 5 31.79 14.64 -17.24
CA LYS A 5 32.91 15.44 -16.76
C LYS A 5 32.69 15.83 -15.29
N ARG A 6 33.76 16.29 -14.59
CA ARG A 6 33.69 16.62 -13.15
C ARG A 6 32.59 17.62 -12.78
N HIS A 7 32.33 18.61 -13.63
CA HIS A 7 31.24 19.58 -13.42
C HIS A 7 29.84 18.98 -13.55
N ASP A 8 29.65 18.03 -14.49
CA ASP A 8 28.38 17.32 -14.61
C ASP A 8 28.07 16.50 -13.34
N LEU A 9 29.12 15.88 -12.77
CA LEU A 9 29.03 15.12 -11.54
C LEU A 9 28.71 16.00 -10.31
N LEU A 10 29.28 17.22 -10.26
CA LEU A 10 29.03 18.19 -9.20
C LEU A 10 27.54 18.59 -9.21
N VAL A 11 27.02 19.03 -10.37
CA VAL A 11 25.62 19.43 -10.53
C VAL A 11 24.69 18.25 -10.18
N ALA A 12 24.98 17.05 -10.72
CA ALA A 12 24.22 15.85 -10.44
C ALA A 12 24.19 15.53 -8.94
N ARG A 13 25.33 15.60 -8.26
CA ARG A 13 25.45 15.28 -6.83
C ARG A 13 24.62 16.23 -5.95
N VAL A 14 24.67 17.53 -6.23
CA VAL A 14 23.90 18.53 -5.46
C VAL A 14 22.41 18.34 -5.68
N VAL A 15 21.97 18.19 -6.93
CA VAL A 15 20.56 18.01 -7.25
C VAL A 15 20.03 16.68 -6.70
N ILE A 16 20.75 15.57 -6.93
CA ILE A 16 20.32 14.26 -6.40
C ILE A 16 20.27 14.29 -4.87
N GLY A 17 21.29 14.89 -4.23
CA GLY A 17 21.32 15.05 -2.78
C GLY A 17 20.08 15.78 -2.25
N ALA A 18 19.70 16.89 -2.89
CA ALA A 18 18.48 17.64 -2.55
C ALA A 18 17.21 16.82 -2.80
N VAL A 19 17.13 16.10 -3.93
CA VAL A 19 16.00 15.24 -4.25
C VAL A 19 15.86 14.10 -3.24
N LEU A 20 16.95 13.40 -2.93
CA LEU A 20 16.92 12.29 -1.96
C LEU A 20 16.57 12.77 -0.55
N LEU A 21 17.09 13.94 -0.14
CA LEU A 21 16.73 14.52 1.15
C LEU A 21 15.23 14.87 1.22
N THR A 22 14.73 15.56 0.21
CA THR A 22 13.30 15.92 0.11
C THR A 22 12.44 14.66 0.09
N TRP A 23 12.84 13.65 -0.68
CA TRP A 23 12.14 12.38 -0.77
C TRP A 23 12.12 11.63 0.56
N ALA A 24 13.24 11.59 1.28
CA ALA A 24 13.30 10.97 2.61
C ALA A 24 12.39 11.69 3.61
N VAL A 25 12.38 13.03 3.59
CA VAL A 25 11.51 13.83 4.48
C VAL A 25 10.02 13.61 4.16
N LEU A 26 9.62 13.69 2.88
CA LEU A 26 8.22 13.50 2.48
C LEU A 26 7.74 12.07 2.76
N THR A 27 8.55 11.08 2.42
CA THR A 27 8.22 9.66 2.69
C THR A 27 8.17 9.38 4.18
N GLY A 28 9.11 9.92 4.96
CA GLY A 28 9.12 9.77 6.40
C GLY A 28 7.89 10.39 7.06
N LEU A 29 7.49 11.58 6.61
CA LEU A 29 6.25 12.23 7.10
C LEU A 29 5.01 11.40 6.75
N ASP A 30 4.91 10.89 5.51
CA ASP A 30 3.81 10.04 5.09
C ASP A 30 3.74 8.72 5.89
N LEU A 31 4.89 8.12 6.20
CA LEU A 31 4.95 6.92 7.06
C LEU A 31 4.50 7.20 8.49
N VAL A 32 4.85 8.38 9.04
CA VAL A 32 4.36 8.79 10.37
C VAL A 32 2.85 8.96 10.37
N LEU A 33 2.28 9.63 9.36
CA LEU A 33 0.84 9.79 9.22
C LEU A 33 0.14 8.43 9.05
N ALA A 34 0.71 7.55 8.23
CA ALA A 34 0.21 6.19 8.09
C ALA A 34 0.22 5.40 9.39
N MET A 35 1.26 5.58 10.21
CA MET A 35 1.33 4.94 11.52
C MET A 35 0.24 5.45 12.46
N VAL A 36 -0.01 6.76 12.47
CA VAL A 36 -1.11 7.35 13.26
C VAL A 36 -2.47 6.77 12.85
N ASP A 37 -2.72 6.64 11.54
CA ASP A 37 -3.96 6.05 11.04
C ASP A 37 -4.06 4.57 11.41
N GLU A 38 -2.97 3.82 11.33
CA GLU A 38 -2.96 2.39 11.64
C GLU A 38 -3.13 2.11 13.14
N LEU A 39 -2.69 3.03 14.01
CA LEU A 39 -2.88 2.92 15.46
C LEU A 39 -4.37 2.89 15.88
N ARG A 40 -5.26 3.48 15.08
CA ARG A 40 -6.71 3.43 15.32
C ARG A 40 -7.28 2.03 15.18
N SER A 41 -6.58 1.16 14.47
CA SER A 41 -6.96 -0.23 14.25
C SER A 41 -6.37 -1.19 15.28
N VAL A 42 -5.49 -0.71 16.16
CA VAL A 42 -4.88 -1.52 17.23
C VAL A 42 -5.93 -1.80 18.30
N GLY A 43 -6.09 -3.08 18.63
CA GLY A 43 -7.12 -3.55 19.57
C GLY A 43 -8.30 -4.25 18.89
N ASP A 44 -8.45 -4.13 17.55
CA ASP A 44 -9.47 -4.86 16.81
C ASP A 44 -9.04 -6.34 16.62
N GLY A 45 -9.74 -7.25 17.26
CA GLY A 45 -9.41 -8.69 17.22
C GLY A 45 -8.01 -8.97 17.78
N GLY A 46 -7.17 -9.66 17.01
CA GLY A 46 -5.78 -9.95 17.35
C GLY A 46 -4.76 -8.94 16.77
N TYR A 47 -5.19 -7.72 16.37
CA TYR A 47 -4.31 -6.73 15.75
C TYR A 47 -3.57 -5.91 16.80
N ASP A 48 -2.28 -6.20 16.95
CA ASP A 48 -1.36 -5.63 17.95
C ASP A 48 -0.50 -4.51 17.34
N PHE A 49 0.09 -3.67 18.20
CA PHE A 49 1.01 -2.59 17.82
C PHE A 49 2.17 -3.08 16.93
N ILE A 50 2.75 -4.25 17.23
CA ILE A 50 3.84 -4.81 16.42
C ILE A 50 3.35 -5.13 15.01
N LYS A 51 2.13 -5.62 14.86
CA LYS A 51 1.50 -5.88 13.55
C LYS A 51 1.24 -4.60 12.78
N ALA A 52 0.85 -3.52 13.47
CA ALA A 52 0.70 -2.18 12.87
C ALA A 52 2.02 -1.65 12.33
N VAL A 53 3.11 -1.75 13.11
CA VAL A 53 4.46 -1.36 12.65
C VAL A 53 4.90 -2.18 11.44
N ASN A 54 4.71 -3.49 11.47
CA ASN A 54 5.04 -4.37 10.36
C ASN A 54 4.21 -4.04 9.10
N TYR A 55 2.93 -3.76 9.25
CA TYR A 55 2.07 -3.32 8.15
C TYR A 55 2.60 -2.05 7.50
N VAL A 56 2.85 -1.00 8.29
CA VAL A 56 3.39 0.27 7.78
C VAL A 56 4.74 0.08 7.12
N ALA A 57 5.64 -0.74 7.70
CA ALA A 57 6.93 -1.06 7.09
C ALA A 57 6.79 -1.75 5.72
N HIS A 58 5.86 -2.70 5.58
CA HIS A 58 5.60 -3.37 4.29
C HIS A 58 4.94 -2.45 3.26
N THR A 59 4.20 -1.42 3.68
CA THR A 59 3.63 -0.43 2.76
C THR A 59 4.63 0.65 2.32
N ALA A 60 5.80 0.76 2.99
CA ALA A 60 6.80 1.78 2.74
C ALA A 60 7.30 1.84 1.27
N PRO A 61 7.58 0.72 0.56
CA PRO A 61 8.05 0.79 -0.83
C PRO A 61 7.04 1.45 -1.77
N ARG A 62 5.75 1.17 -1.60
CA ARG A 62 4.67 1.79 -2.38
C ARG A 62 4.56 3.29 -2.06
N ARG A 63 4.61 3.66 -0.79
CA ARG A 63 4.54 5.06 -0.33
C ARG A 63 5.73 5.88 -0.83
N ALA A 64 6.93 5.31 -0.76
CA ALA A 64 8.14 5.90 -1.29
C ALA A 64 8.03 6.22 -2.79
N TYR A 65 7.47 5.30 -3.58
CA TYR A 65 7.18 5.52 -5.00
C TYR A 65 6.19 6.67 -5.19
N MET A 66 5.10 6.71 -4.43
CA MET A 66 4.06 7.75 -4.56
C MET A 66 4.58 9.16 -4.23
N MET A 67 5.50 9.29 -3.28
CA MET A 67 6.09 10.58 -2.89
C MET A 67 7.21 11.04 -3.83
N PHE A 68 7.78 10.14 -4.63
CA PHE A 68 8.95 10.43 -5.46
C PHE A 68 8.73 11.55 -6.50
N PRO A 69 7.62 11.62 -7.27
CA PRO A 69 7.42 12.68 -8.26
C PRO A 69 7.43 14.07 -7.63
N THR A 70 6.75 14.25 -6.51
CA THR A 70 6.71 15.51 -5.76
C THR A 70 8.10 15.89 -5.23
N ALA A 71 8.80 14.89 -4.66
CA ALA A 71 10.15 15.07 -4.15
C ALA A 71 11.16 15.43 -5.26
N ALA A 72 11.02 14.83 -6.45
CA ALA A 72 11.87 15.11 -7.59
C ALA A 72 11.73 16.55 -8.07
N VAL A 73 10.51 17.08 -8.12
CA VAL A 73 10.28 18.48 -8.51
C VAL A 73 10.83 19.44 -7.45
N ILE A 74 10.44 19.29 -6.19
CA ILE A 74 10.85 20.17 -5.10
C ILE A 74 12.38 20.09 -4.91
N GLY A 75 12.93 18.89 -4.81
CA GLY A 75 14.34 18.67 -4.60
C GLY A 75 15.21 19.20 -5.75
N SER A 76 14.76 19.05 -7.00
CA SER A 76 15.48 19.60 -8.15
C SER A 76 15.50 21.12 -8.13
N LEU A 77 14.38 21.77 -7.79
CA LEU A 77 14.30 23.23 -7.63
C LEU A 77 15.22 23.70 -6.49
N MET A 78 15.23 23.01 -5.36
CA MET A 78 16.11 23.34 -4.24
C MET A 78 17.58 23.16 -4.60
N GLY A 79 17.97 22.06 -5.22
CA GLY A 79 19.34 21.79 -5.63
C GLY A 79 19.86 22.79 -6.67
N LEU A 80 19.06 23.10 -7.68
CA LEU A 80 19.41 24.14 -8.67
C LEU A 80 19.43 25.53 -8.04
N GLY A 81 18.50 25.84 -7.14
CA GLY A 81 18.47 27.10 -6.38
C GLY A 81 19.74 27.29 -5.53
N GLN A 82 20.21 26.22 -4.87
CA GLN A 82 21.44 26.23 -4.11
C GLN A 82 22.65 26.55 -5.01
N LEU A 83 22.79 25.88 -6.17
CA LEU A 83 23.85 26.13 -7.13
C LEU A 83 23.78 27.56 -7.73
N ALA A 84 22.60 28.12 -7.87
CA ALA A 84 22.41 29.49 -8.31
C ALA A 84 22.81 30.50 -7.22
N ALA A 85 22.41 30.25 -5.97
CA ALA A 85 22.73 31.10 -4.82
C ALA A 85 24.25 31.13 -4.51
N SER A 86 24.94 30.02 -4.69
CA SER A 86 26.41 29.93 -4.52
C SER A 86 27.18 30.49 -5.73
N SER A 87 26.49 31.02 -6.76
CA SER A 87 27.07 31.51 -8.03
C SER A 87 27.82 30.43 -8.84
N GLU A 88 27.78 29.18 -8.43
CA GLU A 88 28.42 28.07 -9.15
C GLU A 88 27.84 27.88 -10.53
N LEU A 89 26.51 28.00 -10.65
CA LEU A 89 25.83 27.93 -11.94
C LEU A 89 26.28 29.04 -12.90
N THR A 90 26.49 30.24 -12.38
CA THR A 90 26.99 31.40 -13.17
C THR A 90 28.43 31.17 -13.59
N ALA A 91 29.29 30.67 -12.70
CA ALA A 91 30.67 30.32 -13.00
C ALA A 91 30.78 29.21 -14.08
N LEU A 92 29.96 28.18 -14.00
CA LEU A 92 29.89 27.09 -15.00
C LEU A 92 29.47 27.64 -16.39
N ARG A 93 28.54 28.59 -16.42
CA ARG A 93 28.13 29.29 -17.68
C ARG A 93 29.22 30.18 -18.22
N ALA A 94 29.96 30.90 -17.39
CA ALA A 94 31.08 31.74 -17.81
C ALA A 94 32.22 30.89 -18.43
N LEU A 95 32.37 29.62 -17.99
CA LEU A 95 33.27 28.65 -18.60
C LEU A 95 32.77 28.07 -19.94
N GLY A 96 31.65 28.58 -20.49
CA GLY A 96 31.11 28.18 -21.79
C GLY A 96 30.27 26.93 -21.76
N ILE A 97 29.83 26.46 -20.59
CA ILE A 97 28.92 25.29 -20.49
C ILE A 97 27.53 25.70 -20.95
N SER A 98 26.99 24.99 -21.95
CA SER A 98 25.68 25.30 -22.53
C SER A 98 24.54 24.93 -21.56
N ARG A 99 23.38 25.62 -21.68
CA ARG A 99 22.18 25.32 -20.91
C ARG A 99 21.71 23.85 -21.08
N GLN A 100 21.77 23.35 -22.32
CA GLN A 100 21.39 21.96 -22.66
C GLN A 100 22.26 20.96 -21.90
N ARG A 101 23.55 21.21 -21.75
CA ARG A 101 24.44 20.34 -21.01
C ARG A 101 24.12 20.33 -19.52
N LEU A 102 23.86 21.50 -18.94
CA LEU A 102 23.42 21.60 -17.55
C LEU A 102 22.09 20.86 -17.31
N SER A 103 21.13 21.02 -18.23
CA SER A 103 19.86 20.29 -18.15
C SER A 103 20.06 18.76 -18.22
N LEU A 104 20.95 18.28 -19.08
CA LEU A 104 21.29 16.85 -19.19
C LEU A 104 21.96 16.33 -17.92
N SER A 105 22.83 17.13 -17.28
CA SER A 105 23.48 16.75 -16.01
C SER A 105 22.49 16.57 -14.87
N VAL A 106 21.31 17.18 -14.94
CA VAL A 106 20.19 17.00 -14.00
C VAL A 106 19.26 15.87 -14.47
N ALA A 107 18.88 15.88 -15.75
CA ALA A 107 17.87 14.98 -16.30
C ALA A 107 18.32 13.51 -16.28
N LEU A 108 19.56 13.21 -16.63
CA LEU A 108 20.04 11.83 -16.69
C LEU A 108 19.97 11.10 -15.34
N PRO A 109 20.50 11.64 -14.24
CA PRO A 109 20.38 10.97 -12.95
C PRO A 109 18.94 10.91 -12.42
N LEU A 110 18.10 11.91 -12.74
CA LEU A 110 16.67 11.84 -12.40
C LEU A 110 15.94 10.75 -13.19
N LEU A 111 16.24 10.58 -14.47
CA LEU A 111 15.70 9.50 -15.29
C LEU A 111 16.10 8.13 -14.73
N LEU A 112 17.34 7.99 -14.26
CA LEU A 112 17.80 6.75 -13.63
C LEU A 112 17.07 6.46 -12.33
N LEU A 113 16.87 7.47 -11.47
CA LEU A 113 16.06 7.33 -10.25
C LEU A 113 14.60 7.02 -10.58
N THR A 114 14.02 7.67 -11.59
CA THR A 114 12.65 7.38 -12.05
C THR A 114 12.52 5.94 -12.53
N GLY A 115 13.48 5.45 -13.32
CA GLY A 115 13.53 4.06 -13.75
C GLY A 115 13.58 3.07 -12.58
N LEU A 116 14.40 3.38 -11.57
CA LEU A 116 14.46 2.59 -10.33
C LEU A 116 13.11 2.58 -9.59
N MET A 117 12.43 3.72 -9.53
CA MET A 117 11.11 3.81 -8.93
C MET A 117 10.03 3.06 -9.72
N MET A 118 10.13 3.03 -11.06
CA MET A 118 9.25 2.20 -11.90
C MET A 118 9.45 0.71 -11.60
N VAL A 119 10.68 0.25 -11.50
CA VAL A 119 10.96 -1.14 -11.11
C VAL A 119 10.38 -1.45 -9.72
N ASN A 120 10.55 -0.54 -8.75
CA ASN A 120 9.94 -0.70 -7.44
C ASN A 120 8.42 -0.78 -7.51
N ALA A 121 7.77 0.05 -8.33
CA ALA A 121 6.31 0.07 -8.49
C ALA A 121 5.76 -1.23 -9.09
N GLU A 122 6.50 -1.88 -10.00
CA GLU A 122 6.07 -3.10 -10.68
C GLU A 122 6.42 -4.38 -9.92
N THR A 123 7.40 -4.34 -9.02
CA THR A 123 7.94 -5.54 -8.35
C THR A 123 7.76 -5.50 -6.85
N VAL A 124 8.57 -4.69 -6.16
CA VAL A 124 8.64 -4.66 -4.68
C VAL A 124 7.36 -4.10 -4.07
N GLY A 125 6.82 -3.03 -4.66
CA GLY A 125 5.60 -2.36 -4.17
C GLY A 125 4.39 -3.30 -4.08
N PRO A 126 3.98 -3.97 -5.17
CA PRO A 126 2.84 -4.90 -5.16
C PRO A 126 3.07 -6.11 -4.27
N TRP A 127 4.29 -6.68 -4.27
CA TRP A 127 4.62 -7.82 -3.41
C TRP A 127 4.52 -7.45 -1.92
N ALA A 128 5.12 -6.34 -1.53
CA ALA A 128 5.11 -5.87 -0.16
C ALA A 128 3.69 -5.48 0.31
N GLN A 129 2.91 -4.84 -0.56
CA GLN A 129 1.51 -4.49 -0.27
C GLN A 129 0.65 -5.72 -0.06
N ARG A 130 0.73 -6.74 -0.93
CA ARG A 130 -0.01 -8.00 -0.76
C ARG A 130 0.35 -8.71 0.56
N SER A 131 1.63 -8.70 0.91
CA SER A 131 2.09 -9.28 2.19
C SER A 131 1.51 -8.52 3.39
N ALA A 132 1.47 -7.19 3.32
CA ALA A 132 0.85 -6.35 4.35
C ALA A 132 -0.65 -6.64 4.51
N ASP A 133 -1.38 -6.68 3.39
CA ASP A 133 -2.83 -6.91 3.38
C ASP A 133 -3.18 -8.31 3.89
N MET A 134 -2.40 -9.33 3.53
CA MET A 134 -2.55 -10.69 4.08
C MET A 134 -2.31 -10.75 5.58
N MET A 135 -1.26 -10.09 6.09
CA MET A 135 -0.98 -10.03 7.53
C MET A 135 -2.10 -9.31 8.29
N LYS A 136 -2.62 -8.22 7.73
CA LYS A 136 -3.69 -7.43 8.35
C LYS A 136 -5.01 -8.20 8.37
N SER A 137 -5.38 -8.83 7.26
CA SER A 137 -6.59 -9.65 7.19
C SER A 137 -6.51 -10.87 8.10
N ALA A 138 -5.40 -11.60 8.11
CA ALA A 138 -5.18 -12.73 9.02
C ALA A 138 -5.21 -12.34 10.51
N ALA A 139 -4.80 -11.11 10.84
CA ALA A 139 -4.81 -10.64 12.21
C ALA A 139 -6.19 -10.19 12.71
N ARG A 140 -7.04 -9.72 11.79
CA ARG A 140 -8.41 -9.27 12.10
C ARG A 140 -9.45 -10.37 12.03
N SER A 141 -9.23 -11.37 11.20
CA SER A 141 -10.16 -12.47 11.01
C SER A 141 -9.66 -13.73 11.73
N ASN A 142 -10.29 -14.07 12.87
CA ASN A 142 -10.34 -15.46 13.30
C ASN A 142 -11.23 -16.22 12.28
N ASP A 143 -10.64 -16.71 11.17
CA ASP A 143 -11.28 -17.52 10.12
C ASP A 143 -12.10 -16.82 9.01
N MET A 144 -12.13 -15.49 8.90
CA MET A 144 -12.86 -14.84 7.81
C MET A 144 -11.93 -14.19 6.77
N ILE A 145 -11.90 -14.71 5.54
CA ILE A 145 -11.19 -14.11 4.40
C ILE A 145 -12.11 -13.09 3.72
N VAL A 146 -11.79 -11.80 3.85
CA VAL A 146 -12.47 -10.74 3.12
C VAL A 146 -11.79 -10.55 1.77
N ALA A 147 -12.39 -11.04 0.70
CA ALA A 147 -11.95 -10.77 -0.65
C ALA A 147 -12.56 -9.44 -1.14
N GLN A 148 -11.71 -8.47 -1.46
CA GLN A 148 -12.07 -7.08 -1.77
C GLN A 148 -12.98 -6.90 -3.00
N TYR A 149 -13.15 -7.94 -3.83
CA TYR A 149 -13.95 -7.91 -5.07
C TYR A 149 -15.07 -8.95 -5.17
N SER A 150 -15.14 -9.94 -4.25
CA SER A 150 -16.10 -11.04 -4.33
C SER A 150 -16.96 -11.23 -3.08
N GLY A 151 -16.98 -10.27 -2.16
CA GLY A 151 -17.67 -10.37 -0.89
C GLY A 151 -16.88 -11.12 0.19
N LEU A 152 -17.55 -11.39 1.32
CA LEU A 152 -17.01 -12.17 2.43
C LEU A 152 -17.02 -13.67 2.07
N TRP A 153 -15.88 -14.32 2.22
CA TRP A 153 -15.78 -15.77 2.10
C TRP A 153 -15.33 -16.36 3.42
N ALA A 154 -16.05 -17.36 3.89
CA ALA A 154 -15.68 -18.17 5.05
C ALA A 154 -15.73 -19.64 4.68
N ARG A 155 -14.90 -20.47 5.34
CA ARG A 155 -14.91 -21.93 5.19
C ARG A 155 -15.05 -22.57 6.57
N GLU A 156 -16.00 -23.49 6.69
CA GLU A 156 -16.15 -24.32 7.86
C GLU A 156 -16.27 -25.79 7.41
N GLY A 157 -15.22 -26.55 7.61
CA GLY A 157 -15.14 -27.94 7.10
C GLY A 157 -15.24 -27.99 5.56
N ASP A 158 -16.27 -28.67 5.05
CA ASP A 158 -16.57 -28.83 3.62
C ASP A 158 -17.62 -27.84 3.12
N THR A 159 -18.00 -26.89 3.95
CA THR A 159 -18.96 -25.82 3.61
C THR A 159 -18.22 -24.52 3.36
N PHE A 160 -18.46 -23.91 2.20
CA PHE A 160 -18.01 -22.58 1.87
C PHE A 160 -19.18 -21.60 1.93
N LEU A 161 -18.96 -20.48 2.60
CA LEU A 161 -19.92 -19.41 2.73
C LEU A 161 -19.41 -18.19 1.94
N ASN A 162 -20.27 -17.63 1.12
CA ASN A 162 -20.05 -16.34 0.47
C ASN A 162 -21.15 -15.37 0.90
N ALA A 163 -20.79 -14.18 1.39
CA ALA A 163 -21.74 -13.13 1.72
C ALA A 163 -21.37 -11.83 1.00
N GLN A 164 -22.35 -11.08 0.55
CA GLN A 164 -22.13 -9.84 -0.19
C GLN A 164 -21.67 -8.70 0.72
N ALA A 165 -22.21 -8.64 1.95
CA ALA A 165 -21.82 -7.69 2.99
C ALA A 165 -21.94 -8.32 4.37
N GLY A 166 -21.13 -7.83 5.31
CA GLY A 166 -21.21 -8.18 6.73
C GLY A 166 -21.22 -6.92 7.59
N ARG A 167 -22.11 -6.89 8.59
CA ARG A 167 -22.20 -5.80 9.56
C ARG A 167 -22.14 -6.37 10.97
N GLU A 168 -21.30 -5.78 11.79
CA GLU A 168 -21.29 -6.11 13.22
C GLU A 168 -22.46 -5.38 13.90
N ARG A 169 -23.28 -6.12 14.62
CA ARG A 169 -24.39 -5.62 15.44
C ARG A 169 -24.09 -5.85 16.91
N GLU A 170 -24.45 -4.88 17.72
CA GLU A 170 -24.36 -4.98 19.18
C GLU A 170 -25.71 -4.55 19.77
N GLU A 171 -26.36 -5.44 20.51
CA GLU A 171 -27.59 -5.15 21.22
C GLU A 171 -27.58 -5.92 22.56
N GLY A 172 -27.83 -5.22 23.66
CA GLY A 172 -27.88 -5.82 24.99
C GLY A 172 -26.56 -6.40 25.52
N GLY A 173 -25.39 -6.02 24.96
CA GLY A 173 -24.08 -6.53 25.35
C GLY A 173 -23.64 -7.80 24.60
N GLU A 174 -24.47 -8.34 23.72
CA GLU A 174 -24.08 -9.38 22.76
C GLU A 174 -23.68 -8.76 21.44
N ARG A 175 -22.55 -9.22 20.90
CA ARG A 175 -22.08 -8.86 19.55
C ARG A 175 -22.30 -10.04 18.63
N TRP A 176 -22.90 -9.77 17.46
CA TRP A 176 -23.04 -10.77 16.41
C TRP A 176 -22.74 -10.16 15.05
N LEU A 177 -22.42 -11.02 14.10
CA LEU A 177 -22.19 -10.66 12.73
C LEU A 177 -23.44 -10.96 11.90
N GLU A 178 -24.03 -9.92 11.32
CA GLU A 178 -25.14 -10.02 10.37
C GLU A 178 -24.56 -10.00 8.95
N LEU A 179 -24.81 -11.04 8.19
CA LEU A 179 -24.38 -11.21 6.81
C LEU A 179 -25.56 -11.03 5.85
N GLU A 180 -25.36 -10.28 4.79
CA GLU A 180 -26.38 -10.04 3.75
C GLU A 180 -26.03 -10.83 2.49
N ASP A 181 -27.08 -11.36 1.81
CA ASP A 181 -27.00 -12.15 0.58
C ASP A 181 -26.01 -13.30 0.66
N VAL A 182 -26.27 -14.23 1.56
CA VAL A 182 -25.39 -15.33 1.90
C VAL A 182 -25.64 -16.53 1.01
N ARG A 183 -24.58 -17.05 0.40
CA ARG A 183 -24.59 -18.31 -0.37
C ARG A 183 -23.72 -19.34 0.36
N LEU A 184 -24.30 -20.49 0.62
CA LEU A 184 -23.62 -21.64 1.20
C LEU A 184 -23.42 -22.69 0.12
N PHE A 185 -22.20 -23.16 0.00
CA PHE A 185 -21.79 -24.21 -0.94
C PHE A 185 -21.30 -25.40 -0.10
N GLU A 186 -22.00 -26.51 -0.15
CA GLU A 186 -21.61 -27.74 0.51
C GLU A 186 -20.97 -28.70 -0.48
N PHE A 187 -19.83 -29.24 -0.12
CA PHE A 187 -19.09 -30.24 -0.91
C PHE A 187 -19.16 -31.60 -0.24
N ASP A 188 -19.22 -32.65 -1.03
CA ASP A 188 -19.11 -34.01 -0.53
C ASP A 188 -17.66 -34.45 -0.31
N ASP A 189 -17.44 -35.58 0.32
CA ASP A 189 -16.11 -36.15 0.61
C ASP A 189 -15.26 -36.35 -0.68
N SER A 190 -15.89 -36.36 -1.86
CA SER A 190 -15.23 -36.47 -3.15
C SER A 190 -14.88 -35.11 -3.76
N GLY A 191 -15.17 -33.99 -3.07
CA GLY A 191 -14.94 -32.63 -3.52
C GLY A 191 -15.93 -32.14 -4.57
N ARG A 192 -17.07 -32.81 -4.73
CA ARG A 192 -18.14 -32.34 -5.63
C ARG A 192 -19.14 -31.50 -4.87
N LEU A 193 -19.65 -30.46 -5.53
CA LEU A 193 -20.70 -29.63 -4.98
C LEU A 193 -21.97 -30.46 -4.76
N SER A 194 -22.38 -30.59 -3.50
CA SER A 194 -23.55 -31.36 -3.06
C SER A 194 -24.80 -30.50 -3.00
N SER A 195 -24.70 -29.31 -2.43
CA SER A 195 -25.82 -28.38 -2.32
C SER A 195 -25.39 -26.93 -2.42
N ILE A 196 -26.32 -26.06 -2.84
CA ILE A 196 -26.20 -24.61 -2.77
C ILE A 196 -27.42 -24.07 -2.05
N ALA A 197 -27.19 -23.40 -0.91
CA ALA A 197 -28.25 -22.70 -0.20
C ALA A 197 -28.05 -21.18 -0.33
N HIS A 198 -29.14 -20.44 -0.47
CA HIS A 198 -29.13 -18.97 -0.52
C HIS A 198 -30.01 -18.41 0.59
N ALA A 199 -29.44 -17.54 1.42
CA ALA A 199 -30.15 -16.85 2.48
C ALA A 199 -29.99 -15.32 2.29
N ARG A 200 -31.07 -14.59 2.47
CA ARG A 200 -31.03 -13.11 2.35
C ARG A 200 -30.26 -12.49 3.51
N VAL A 201 -30.38 -13.08 4.71
CA VAL A 201 -29.66 -12.63 5.92
C VAL A 201 -29.29 -13.87 6.70
N ALA A 202 -28.08 -13.92 7.21
CA ALA A 202 -27.59 -14.91 8.18
C ALA A 202 -26.90 -14.20 9.34
N GLU A 203 -27.18 -14.66 10.57
CA GLU A 203 -26.54 -14.15 11.78
C GLU A 203 -25.55 -15.19 12.33
N HIS A 204 -24.36 -14.75 12.61
CA HIS A 204 -23.37 -15.55 13.34
C HIS A 204 -23.29 -15.07 14.78
N ARG A 205 -23.77 -15.87 15.71
CA ARG A 205 -23.72 -15.63 17.17
C ARG A 205 -22.72 -16.56 17.83
N SER A 206 -22.39 -16.30 19.08
CA SER A 206 -21.54 -17.16 19.90
C SER A 206 -22.06 -18.62 20.03
N SER A 207 -23.34 -18.85 19.77
CA SER A 207 -24.00 -20.16 19.77
C SER A 207 -24.00 -20.87 18.41
N GLY A 208 -23.46 -20.26 17.34
CA GLY A 208 -23.42 -20.80 15.98
C GLY A 208 -24.18 -19.95 14.95
N TRP A 209 -24.35 -20.52 13.75
CA TRP A 209 -25.04 -19.85 12.65
C TRP A 209 -26.57 -19.95 12.78
N LEU A 210 -27.23 -18.83 12.72
CA LEU A 210 -28.70 -18.74 12.62
C LEU A 210 -29.06 -18.22 11.22
N GLN A 211 -29.72 -19.03 10.40
CA GLN A 211 -30.20 -18.62 9.09
C GLN A 211 -31.61 -18.00 9.23
N ILE A 212 -31.72 -16.70 8.94
CA ILE A 212 -33.00 -16.01 8.93
C ILE A 212 -33.38 -15.70 7.48
N GLY A 213 -34.12 -16.60 6.87
CA GLY A 213 -34.67 -16.43 5.52
C GLY A 213 -34.61 -17.71 4.70
N ARG A 214 -35.71 -18.10 4.08
CA ARG A 214 -35.86 -19.37 3.35
C ARG A 214 -34.85 -19.51 2.22
N ALA A 215 -34.10 -20.62 2.26
CA ALA A 215 -33.38 -21.15 1.13
C ALA A 215 -34.37 -21.70 0.08
N HIS A 216 -34.15 -21.38 -1.19
CA HIS A 216 -34.69 -22.15 -2.30
C HIS A 216 -33.50 -22.82 -2.99
N VAL A 217 -33.59 -24.15 -3.06
CA VAL A 217 -32.72 -25.03 -3.87
C VAL A 217 -33.01 -24.76 -5.35
#